data_25e611a8ce97e949402dc1d0cb6724bf
#
_entry.id   25e611a8ce97e949402dc1d0cb6724bf
#
_cell.length_a   1.000
_cell.length_b   1.000
_cell.length_c   1.000
_cell.angle_alpha   90.00
_cell.angle_beta   90.00
_cell.angle_gamma   90.00
#
_symmetry.space_group_name_H-M   'P 1'
#
loop_
_entity.id
_entity.type
_entity.pdbx_description
1 polymer ?
#
loop_
_entity_poly.entity_id
_entity_poly.type
_entity_poly.pdbx_seq_one_letter_code
_entity_poly.pdbx_strand_id
1 'polypeptide(L)'
;MALDTTIAQYEAPEKDLYEVGEMPPMGYVPKQMYAWAIRRERHGDPDTAMLQEVVDVPELDSQDVLVLVMAAGVNYNGVWAALGVPISPFDGHKQPYHIAGSDAAGIVWAVGDRVTRWKVGDEVVIHCNQDDGDDEECNGGDPMYSPSQRIWGYETPDGSFSQFTRVQSQQLMPRPKHLTWEEAACYTLTLATAYRMLFGHEPHDLKPGQNVLVWGASGGLGSYAIQLINTAGANAIGVISDESKRQFVMDLGAKGVLNRKDFNCWGQLPTVNTPEYAIWFTEARKFGKAIWEITGKGVNVDMVFEHPGESTFPVSTFVAKKGGMVVICAGTTGFNLTFDVRYMWMHQKRLQGSHFAHLKQASAANKLMLERRLDPCMSEVFTWADLPEAHMKMMRNQHKPGNMSVLVQAPTTGLRTLEDALEAGR
;
A
#
# COMPACT_ATOMS: atom_id res chain seq x y z
N MET A 1 -7.79 7.81 30.91
CA MET A 1 -6.63 8.67 31.22
C MET A 1 -7.08 10.09 30.89
N ALA A 2 -6.82 11.06 31.76
CA ALA A 2 -7.07 12.44 31.44
C ALA A 2 -6.22 12.83 30.21
N LEU A 3 -6.78 13.64 29.30
CA LEU A 3 -6.02 14.32 28.25
C LEU A 3 -4.84 15.03 28.93
N ASP A 4 -3.65 14.86 28.35
CA ASP A 4 -2.45 15.52 28.86
C ASP A 4 -2.71 17.03 28.94
N THR A 5 -2.29 17.67 30.03
CA THR A 5 -2.62 19.06 30.31
C THR A 5 -2.15 20.04 29.23
N THR A 6 -1.14 19.67 28.46
CA THR A 6 -0.59 20.48 27.34
C THR A 6 -1.56 20.53 26.14
N ILE A 7 -2.22 19.41 25.83
CA ILE A 7 -3.20 19.33 24.73
C ILE A 7 -4.48 20.09 25.11
N ALA A 8 -4.89 20.02 26.38
CA ALA A 8 -6.07 20.75 26.89
C ALA A 8 -5.87 22.28 26.97
N GLN A 9 -4.65 22.78 26.84
CA GLN A 9 -4.28 24.21 26.89
C GLN A 9 -3.95 24.79 25.52
N TYR A 10 -4.08 24.01 24.43
CA TYR A 10 -3.88 24.54 23.07
C TYR A 10 -5.07 25.39 22.67
N GLU A 11 -4.90 26.70 22.77
CA GLU A 11 -5.88 27.70 22.32
C GLU A 11 -5.48 28.19 20.92
N ALA A 12 -6.31 27.90 19.94
CA ALA A 12 -6.23 28.48 18.59
C ALA A 12 -7.57 29.16 18.28
N PRO A 13 -7.59 30.24 17.47
CA PRO A 13 -8.82 30.87 17.04
C PRO A 13 -9.65 29.94 16.16
N GLU A 14 -10.96 29.90 16.33
CA GLU A 14 -11.85 29.21 15.41
C GLU A 14 -11.89 29.93 14.06
N LYS A 15 -11.67 29.18 12.98
CA LYS A 15 -11.66 29.67 11.59
C LYS A 15 -12.48 28.73 10.71
N ASP A 16 -13.04 29.25 9.62
CA ASP A 16 -13.71 28.42 8.61
C ASP A 16 -12.71 27.63 7.72
N LEU A 17 -11.45 28.10 7.63
CA LEU A 17 -10.36 27.48 6.90
C LEU A 17 -9.03 27.72 7.63
N TYR A 18 -8.20 26.69 7.75
CA TYR A 18 -6.84 26.77 8.33
C TYR A 18 -5.80 26.52 7.24
N GLU A 19 -4.66 27.18 7.36
CA GLU A 19 -3.52 26.89 6.48
C GLU A 19 -2.99 25.47 6.73
N VAL A 20 -2.36 24.88 5.73
CA VAL A 20 -1.74 23.55 5.86
C VAL A 20 -0.60 23.63 6.89
N GLY A 21 -0.61 22.71 7.85
CA GLY A 21 0.29 22.74 9.02
C GLY A 21 -0.23 23.55 10.20
N GLU A 22 -1.29 24.35 10.03
CA GLU A 22 -1.96 25.05 11.15
C GLU A 22 -3.00 24.13 11.81
N MET A 23 -2.92 23.97 13.13
CA MET A 23 -3.83 23.10 13.88
C MET A 23 -5.08 23.88 14.36
N PRO A 24 -6.30 23.39 14.09
CA PRO A 24 -7.50 23.92 14.73
C PRO A 24 -7.54 23.60 16.24
N PRO A 25 -8.40 24.27 17.05
CA PRO A 25 -8.69 23.82 18.41
C PRO A 25 -9.14 22.35 18.41
N MET A 26 -8.71 21.55 19.39
CA MET A 26 -9.01 20.12 19.46
C MET A 26 -10.52 19.84 19.37
N GLY A 27 -10.91 19.07 18.37
CA GLY A 27 -12.30 18.71 18.11
C GLY A 27 -13.14 19.79 17.39
N TYR A 28 -12.57 20.96 17.12
CA TYR A 28 -13.22 21.96 16.27
C TYR A 28 -13.08 21.56 14.78
N VAL A 29 -14.19 21.41 14.09
CA VAL A 29 -14.24 21.06 12.67
C VAL A 29 -14.51 22.33 11.85
N PRO A 30 -13.53 22.78 11.02
CA PRO A 30 -13.74 23.93 10.14
C PRO A 30 -14.74 23.58 9.02
N LYS A 31 -15.30 24.58 8.36
CA LYS A 31 -16.22 24.34 7.24
C LYS A 31 -15.49 23.85 6.00
N GLN A 32 -14.27 24.35 5.79
CA GLN A 32 -13.48 24.11 4.59
C GLN A 32 -12.08 23.63 4.93
N MET A 33 -11.45 22.97 3.96
CA MET A 33 -10.10 22.45 4.07
C MET A 33 -9.35 22.53 2.73
N TYR A 34 -8.03 22.55 2.76
CA TYR A 34 -7.21 22.31 1.58
C TYR A 34 -7.14 20.82 1.28
N ALA A 35 -7.26 20.48 -0.01
CA ALA A 35 -7.12 19.14 -0.51
C ALA A 35 -6.44 19.14 -1.90
N TRP A 36 -5.72 18.07 -2.23
CA TRP A 36 -5.29 17.78 -3.59
C TRP A 36 -6.40 17.03 -4.30
N ALA A 37 -7.13 17.75 -5.16
CA ALA A 37 -8.31 17.26 -5.84
C ALA A 37 -8.01 16.88 -7.30
N ILE A 38 -8.56 15.75 -7.72
CA ILE A 38 -8.62 15.31 -9.12
C ILE A 38 -10.04 15.61 -9.62
N ARG A 39 -10.17 16.00 -10.89
CA ARG A 39 -11.47 16.15 -11.56
C ARG A 39 -11.51 15.27 -12.80
N ARG A 40 -12.70 14.77 -13.16
CA ARG A 40 -12.86 13.83 -14.29
C ARG A 40 -12.28 14.40 -15.60
N GLU A 41 -12.49 15.66 -15.87
CA GLU A 41 -11.98 16.35 -17.06
C GLU A 41 -10.46 16.64 -17.04
N ARG A 42 -9.80 16.41 -15.88
CA ARG A 42 -8.37 16.62 -15.71
C ARG A 42 -7.57 15.33 -15.60
N HIS A 43 -8.15 14.18 -15.87
CA HIS A 43 -7.38 12.94 -15.90
C HIS A 43 -6.15 13.08 -16.79
N GLY A 44 -4.98 12.72 -16.26
CA GLY A 44 -3.68 12.85 -16.92
C GLY A 44 -2.54 12.58 -15.94
N ASP A 45 -1.35 13.04 -16.28
CA ASP A 45 -0.18 12.92 -15.40
C ASP A 45 -0.47 13.57 -14.03
N PRO A 46 0.06 13.03 -12.93
CA PRO A 46 -0.22 13.52 -11.58
C PRO A 46 0.01 15.04 -11.38
N ASP A 47 1.03 15.60 -12.02
CA ASP A 47 1.36 17.04 -11.94
C ASP A 47 0.33 17.96 -12.62
N THR A 48 -0.52 17.40 -13.49
CA THR A 48 -1.60 18.14 -14.17
C THR A 48 -2.97 17.78 -13.61
N ALA A 49 -3.16 16.55 -13.15
CA ALA A 49 -4.44 16.05 -12.65
C ALA A 49 -4.71 16.46 -11.20
N MET A 50 -3.69 16.44 -10.33
CA MET A 50 -3.79 16.78 -8.92
C MET A 50 -3.56 18.28 -8.73
N LEU A 51 -4.59 19.01 -8.35
CA LEU A 51 -4.48 20.44 -8.04
C LEU A 51 -4.94 20.71 -6.61
N GLN A 52 -4.27 21.62 -5.93
CA GLN A 52 -4.71 22.06 -4.60
C GLN A 52 -5.98 22.91 -4.76
N GLU A 53 -7.04 22.50 -4.06
CA GLU A 53 -8.34 23.18 -4.04
C GLU A 53 -8.81 23.35 -2.59
N VAL A 54 -9.68 24.33 -2.37
CA VAL A 54 -10.43 24.46 -1.11
C VAL A 54 -11.76 23.75 -1.32
N VAL A 55 -12.05 22.79 -0.44
CA VAL A 55 -13.27 21.98 -0.47
C VAL A 55 -13.91 21.96 0.90
N ASP A 56 -15.18 21.57 0.98
CA ASP A 56 -15.87 21.43 2.28
C ASP A 56 -15.32 20.21 3.03
N VAL A 57 -15.21 20.33 4.36
CA VAL A 57 -14.91 19.19 5.22
C VAL A 57 -16.09 18.22 5.18
N PRO A 58 -15.87 16.90 4.95
CA PRO A 58 -16.97 15.95 4.81
C PRO A 58 -17.79 15.80 6.10
N GLU A 59 -19.11 15.77 5.96
CA GLU A 59 -20.04 15.44 7.04
C GLU A 59 -19.90 13.97 7.44
N LEU A 60 -20.12 13.67 8.73
CA LEU A 60 -20.03 12.32 9.26
C LEU A 60 -21.38 11.61 9.31
N ASP A 61 -21.41 10.38 8.86
CA ASP A 61 -22.46 9.44 9.21
C ASP A 61 -22.26 8.91 10.64
N SER A 62 -23.26 8.21 11.18
CA SER A 62 -23.30 7.79 12.59
C SER A 62 -22.12 6.90 13.01
N GLN A 63 -21.51 6.17 12.10
CA GLN A 63 -20.36 5.27 12.36
C GLN A 63 -19.04 5.79 11.80
N ASP A 64 -19.04 6.98 11.24
CA ASP A 64 -17.84 7.58 10.66
C ASP A 64 -16.97 8.29 11.69
N VAL A 65 -15.73 8.46 11.33
CA VAL A 65 -14.73 9.24 12.07
C VAL A 65 -14.09 10.23 11.12
N LEU A 66 -13.97 11.47 11.57
CA LEU A 66 -13.15 12.49 10.93
C LEU A 66 -11.74 12.39 11.51
N VAL A 67 -10.76 12.21 10.64
CA VAL A 67 -9.34 12.15 11.02
C VAL A 67 -8.64 13.40 10.49
N LEU A 68 -7.96 14.12 11.36
CA LEU A 68 -6.97 15.14 10.99
C LEU A 68 -5.73 14.41 10.51
N VAL A 69 -5.37 14.56 9.24
CA VAL A 69 -4.27 13.84 8.62
C VAL A 69 -2.94 14.51 8.96
N MET A 70 -2.06 13.83 9.68
CA MET A 70 -0.73 14.35 10.01
C MET A 70 0.26 14.11 8.87
N ALA A 71 0.21 12.92 8.29
CA ALA A 71 0.96 12.54 7.11
C ALA A 71 0.19 11.50 6.29
N ALA A 72 0.45 11.44 4.99
CA ALA A 72 -0.17 10.52 4.04
C ALA A 72 0.88 9.73 3.25
N GLY A 73 0.61 8.46 2.99
CA GLY A 73 1.47 7.58 2.20
C GLY A 73 1.24 7.76 0.69
N VAL A 74 2.32 7.72 -0.08
CA VAL A 74 2.28 7.78 -1.54
C VAL A 74 2.32 6.37 -2.11
N ASN A 75 1.26 5.99 -2.81
CA ASN A 75 1.10 4.67 -3.40
C ASN A 75 0.75 4.76 -4.89
N TYR A 76 1.00 3.69 -5.64
CA TYR A 76 0.78 3.69 -7.09
C TYR A 76 -0.70 3.85 -7.48
N ASN A 77 -1.63 3.53 -6.59
CA ASN A 77 -3.06 3.80 -6.80
C ASN A 77 -3.36 5.30 -6.95
N GLY A 78 -2.59 6.18 -6.31
CA GLY A 78 -2.68 7.62 -6.53
C GLY A 78 -2.30 8.03 -7.97
N VAL A 79 -1.30 7.37 -8.55
CA VAL A 79 -0.95 7.54 -9.98
C VAL A 79 -2.10 7.07 -10.87
N TRP A 80 -2.68 5.89 -10.59
CA TRP A 80 -3.83 5.39 -11.34
C TRP A 80 -5.06 6.30 -11.20
N ALA A 81 -5.31 6.83 -10.01
CA ALA A 81 -6.40 7.79 -9.78
C ALA A 81 -6.23 9.06 -10.63
N ALA A 82 -5.02 9.60 -10.71
CA ALA A 82 -4.72 10.75 -11.56
C ALA A 82 -4.95 10.44 -13.03
N LEU A 83 -4.43 9.31 -13.52
CA LEU A 83 -4.57 8.87 -14.91
C LEU A 83 -6.01 8.44 -15.27
N GLY A 84 -6.86 8.07 -14.30
CA GLY A 84 -8.18 7.51 -14.54
C GLY A 84 -8.15 6.08 -15.09
N VAL A 85 -7.10 5.30 -14.85
CA VAL A 85 -6.91 3.93 -15.33
C VAL A 85 -6.47 3.00 -14.20
N PRO A 86 -6.76 1.68 -14.25
CA PRO A 86 -7.60 0.99 -15.24
C PRO A 86 -9.10 1.31 -15.14
N ILE A 87 -9.53 1.86 -14.00
CA ILE A 87 -10.91 2.28 -13.72
C ILE A 87 -10.84 3.69 -13.15
N SER A 88 -11.67 4.61 -13.66
CA SER A 88 -11.72 5.96 -13.13
C SER A 88 -12.32 5.95 -11.71
N PRO A 89 -11.73 6.67 -10.73
CA PRO A 89 -12.32 6.83 -9.41
C PRO A 89 -13.78 7.33 -9.45
N PHE A 90 -14.09 8.18 -10.42
CA PHE A 90 -15.43 8.74 -10.62
C PHE A 90 -16.49 7.72 -11.08
N ASP A 91 -16.10 6.48 -11.35
CA ASP A 91 -17.07 5.41 -11.59
C ASP A 91 -17.59 4.81 -10.27
N GLY A 92 -16.85 5.02 -9.15
CA GLY A 92 -17.23 4.58 -7.82
C GLY A 92 -18.09 5.57 -7.02
N HIS A 93 -18.09 6.88 -7.37
CA HIS A 93 -18.83 7.91 -6.64
C HIS A 93 -19.32 9.06 -7.55
N LYS A 94 -20.21 9.91 -7.00
CA LYS A 94 -20.85 11.03 -7.76
C LYS A 94 -20.32 12.42 -7.38
N GLN A 95 -19.32 12.50 -6.51
CA GLN A 95 -18.73 13.78 -6.13
C GLN A 95 -18.05 14.45 -7.34
N PRO A 96 -18.09 15.79 -7.45
CA PRO A 96 -17.51 16.51 -8.59
C PRO A 96 -15.98 16.52 -8.58
N TYR A 97 -15.36 16.11 -7.49
CA TYR A 97 -13.92 15.93 -7.32
C TYR A 97 -13.63 14.60 -6.62
N HIS A 98 -12.38 14.16 -6.70
CA HIS A 98 -11.87 13.00 -6.00
C HIS A 98 -10.58 13.38 -5.27
N ILE A 99 -10.51 13.07 -3.98
CA ILE A 99 -9.31 13.17 -3.18
C ILE A 99 -8.71 11.78 -3.10
N ALA A 100 -7.54 11.59 -3.70
CA ALA A 100 -6.84 10.32 -3.68
C ALA A 100 -6.08 10.09 -2.37
N GLY A 101 -5.44 8.93 -2.25
CA GLY A 101 -4.62 8.53 -1.10
C GLY A 101 -5.34 7.57 -0.17
N SER A 102 -4.74 6.38 -0.01
CA SER A 102 -5.32 5.24 0.73
C SER A 102 -4.43 4.80 1.89
N ASP A 103 -3.57 5.70 2.36
CA ASP A 103 -2.62 5.45 3.45
C ASP A 103 -2.45 6.73 4.27
N ALA A 104 -2.63 6.67 5.58
CA ALA A 104 -2.47 7.85 6.43
C ALA A 104 -2.21 7.49 7.89
N ALA A 105 -1.53 8.40 8.59
CA ALA A 105 -1.49 8.52 10.04
C ALA A 105 -2.08 9.86 10.45
N GLY A 106 -2.88 9.86 11.51
CA GLY A 106 -3.56 11.07 11.93
C GLY A 106 -4.17 10.96 13.32
N ILE A 107 -4.99 11.93 13.63
CA ILE A 107 -5.64 12.11 14.94
C ILE A 107 -7.14 12.11 14.74
N VAL A 108 -7.85 11.33 15.52
CA VAL A 108 -9.31 11.35 15.56
C VAL A 108 -9.77 12.76 15.99
N TRP A 109 -10.50 13.44 15.11
CA TRP A 109 -10.89 14.83 15.30
C TRP A 109 -12.36 15.02 15.65
N ALA A 110 -13.21 14.20 15.03
CA ALA A 110 -14.63 14.09 15.38
C ALA A 110 -15.10 12.64 15.17
N VAL A 111 -16.17 12.26 15.84
CA VAL A 111 -16.75 10.91 15.75
C VAL A 111 -18.27 10.99 15.59
N GLY A 112 -18.83 10.09 14.77
CA GLY A 112 -20.27 9.90 14.67
C GLY A 112 -20.87 9.38 15.97
N ASP A 113 -22.16 9.55 16.14
CA ASP A 113 -22.89 9.32 17.40
C ASP A 113 -22.92 7.84 17.85
N ARG A 114 -22.64 6.90 16.97
CA ARG A 114 -22.55 5.44 17.25
C ARG A 114 -21.12 4.94 17.39
N VAL A 115 -20.11 5.79 17.23
CA VAL A 115 -18.72 5.37 17.40
C VAL A 115 -18.40 5.26 18.89
N THR A 116 -18.01 4.06 19.32
CA THR A 116 -17.67 3.76 20.72
C THR A 116 -16.21 3.35 20.93
N ARG A 117 -15.54 2.92 19.87
CA ARG A 117 -14.16 2.41 19.92
C ARG A 117 -13.13 3.53 19.96
N TRP A 118 -13.42 4.65 19.36
CA TRP A 118 -12.51 5.78 19.18
C TRP A 118 -13.07 7.05 19.81
N LYS A 119 -12.19 7.93 20.22
CA LYS A 119 -12.53 9.25 20.77
C LYS A 119 -11.59 10.31 20.21
N VAL A 120 -12.03 11.56 20.26
CA VAL A 120 -11.21 12.72 19.88
C VAL A 120 -9.88 12.71 20.64
N GLY A 121 -8.78 12.90 19.88
CA GLY A 121 -7.41 12.86 20.36
C GLY A 121 -6.72 11.49 20.24
N ASP A 122 -7.43 10.42 19.86
CA ASP A 122 -6.77 9.13 19.60
C ASP A 122 -5.89 9.21 18.35
N GLU A 123 -4.67 8.69 18.44
CA GLU A 123 -3.73 8.62 17.32
C GLU A 123 -3.90 7.30 16.56
N VAL A 124 -4.09 7.41 15.27
CA VAL A 124 -4.50 6.28 14.42
C VAL A 124 -3.71 6.18 13.12
N VAL A 125 -3.71 4.99 12.56
CA VAL A 125 -3.42 4.73 11.14
C VAL A 125 -4.66 4.17 10.46
N ILE A 126 -4.81 4.42 9.18
CA ILE A 126 -6.03 4.11 8.44
C ILE A 126 -5.79 2.91 7.52
N HIS A 127 -6.69 1.93 7.57
CA HIS A 127 -6.75 0.84 6.60
C HIS A 127 -7.69 1.21 5.43
N CYS A 128 -7.31 0.85 4.22
CA CYS A 128 -8.01 1.33 3.03
C CYS A 128 -9.31 0.59 2.69
N ASN A 129 -9.58 -0.60 3.25
CA ASN A 129 -10.80 -1.35 2.94
C ASN A 129 -12.02 -0.77 3.62
N GLN A 130 -13.08 -0.53 2.85
CA GLN A 130 -14.42 -0.18 3.30
C GLN A 130 -15.44 -1.21 2.86
N ASP A 131 -16.45 -1.44 3.67
CA ASP A 131 -17.63 -2.25 3.37
C ASP A 131 -18.82 -1.75 4.23
N ASP A 132 -20.03 -2.18 3.93
CA ASP A 132 -21.23 -1.79 4.72
C ASP A 132 -21.51 -2.73 5.89
N GLY A 133 -20.78 -3.82 6.03
CA GLY A 133 -20.88 -4.76 7.13
C GLY A 133 -22.14 -5.64 7.11
N ASP A 134 -22.99 -5.58 6.07
CA ASP A 134 -24.35 -6.12 6.10
C ASP A 134 -24.52 -7.46 5.37
N ASP A 135 -23.54 -7.95 4.64
CA ASP A 135 -23.62 -9.22 3.91
C ASP A 135 -22.92 -10.39 4.62
N GLU A 136 -23.08 -11.59 4.05
CA GLU A 136 -22.50 -12.82 4.60
C GLU A 136 -20.96 -12.83 4.55
N GLU A 137 -20.37 -12.15 3.56
CA GLU A 137 -18.91 -12.03 3.44
C GLU A 137 -18.33 -11.17 4.55
N CYS A 138 -19.01 -10.07 4.91
CA CYS A 138 -18.62 -9.22 6.05
C CYS A 138 -18.87 -9.92 7.41
N ASN A 139 -19.85 -10.82 7.49
CA ASN A 139 -20.30 -11.46 8.73
C ASN A 139 -19.81 -12.92 8.89
N GLY A 140 -18.64 -13.24 8.41
CA GLY A 140 -18.01 -14.55 8.64
C GLY A 140 -17.34 -15.17 7.42
N GLY A 141 -17.54 -14.61 6.24
CA GLY A 141 -16.80 -14.92 5.03
C GLY A 141 -15.50 -14.10 4.90
N ASP A 142 -15.18 -13.70 3.70
CA ASP A 142 -14.05 -12.81 3.38
C ASP A 142 -14.59 -11.45 2.90
N PRO A 143 -14.50 -10.38 3.69
CA PRO A 143 -15.00 -9.05 3.31
C PRO A 143 -14.47 -8.51 1.98
N MET A 144 -13.35 -9.05 1.47
CA MET A 144 -12.85 -8.71 0.13
C MET A 144 -13.70 -9.26 -1.02
N TYR A 145 -14.66 -10.13 -0.73
CA TYR A 145 -15.64 -10.64 -1.70
C TYR A 145 -17.01 -9.96 -1.59
N SER A 146 -17.19 -9.08 -0.59
CA SER A 146 -18.42 -8.32 -0.43
C SER A 146 -18.70 -7.45 -1.66
N PRO A 147 -19.94 -7.41 -2.18
CA PRO A 147 -20.35 -6.48 -3.23
C PRO A 147 -20.24 -5.00 -2.82
N SER A 148 -20.27 -4.73 -1.52
CA SER A 148 -20.13 -3.38 -0.95
C SER A 148 -18.66 -2.97 -0.75
N GLN A 149 -17.71 -3.88 -0.92
CA GLN A 149 -16.29 -3.60 -0.74
C GLN A 149 -15.84 -2.45 -1.64
N ARG A 150 -15.14 -1.48 -1.05
CA ARG A 150 -14.55 -0.30 -1.72
C ARG A 150 -13.17 -0.01 -1.16
N ILE A 151 -12.36 0.66 -1.95
CA ILE A 151 -11.06 1.16 -1.54
C ILE A 151 -11.17 2.65 -1.23
N TRP A 152 -10.97 2.98 0.05
CA TRP A 152 -10.90 4.36 0.50
C TRP A 152 -9.78 5.12 -0.22
N GLY A 153 -10.11 6.32 -0.72
CA GLY A 153 -9.19 7.17 -1.47
C GLY A 153 -8.87 6.70 -2.88
N TYR A 154 -9.64 5.70 -3.40
CA TYR A 154 -9.65 5.32 -4.80
C TYR A 154 -11.09 5.16 -5.33
N GLU A 155 -11.92 4.35 -4.68
CA GLU A 155 -13.32 4.13 -5.05
C GLU A 155 -14.29 4.98 -4.23
N THR A 156 -13.78 5.64 -3.18
CA THR A 156 -14.51 6.61 -2.36
C THR A 156 -13.86 7.99 -2.45
N PRO A 157 -14.62 9.10 -2.35
CA PRO A 157 -14.14 10.43 -2.70
C PRO A 157 -13.16 11.07 -1.73
N ASP A 158 -13.13 10.62 -0.47
CA ASP A 158 -12.48 11.31 0.66
C ASP A 158 -11.17 10.62 1.06
N GLY A 159 -10.11 10.74 0.27
CA GLY A 159 -8.80 10.12 0.54
C GLY A 159 -7.90 10.95 1.48
N SER A 160 -6.65 10.50 1.63
CA SER A 160 -5.70 11.06 2.59
C SER A 160 -4.99 12.33 2.14
N PHE A 161 -5.10 12.74 0.88
CA PHE A 161 -4.43 13.96 0.40
C PHE A 161 -5.28 15.21 0.67
N SER A 162 -5.71 15.37 1.93
CA SER A 162 -6.51 16.48 2.48
C SER A 162 -6.17 16.68 3.94
N GLN A 163 -6.48 17.86 4.48
CA GLN A 163 -6.27 18.14 5.91
C GLN A 163 -7.13 17.24 6.80
N PHE A 164 -8.34 16.95 6.37
CA PHE A 164 -9.27 16.04 7.06
C PHE A 164 -9.76 14.98 6.10
N THR A 165 -9.93 13.76 6.59
CA THR A 165 -10.53 12.67 5.84
C THR A 165 -11.61 11.97 6.65
N ARG A 166 -12.71 11.59 5.98
CA ARG A 166 -13.78 10.79 6.56
C ARG A 166 -13.53 9.31 6.29
N VAL A 167 -13.61 8.50 7.33
CA VAL A 167 -13.43 7.05 7.26
C VAL A 167 -14.44 6.35 8.17
N GLN A 168 -14.75 5.09 7.86
CA GLN A 168 -15.51 4.25 8.78
C GLN A 168 -14.69 3.95 10.04
N SER A 169 -15.32 3.93 11.21
CA SER A 169 -14.64 3.67 12.49
C SER A 169 -13.88 2.34 12.52
N GLN A 170 -14.33 1.35 11.75
CA GLN A 170 -13.68 0.04 11.64
C GLN A 170 -12.34 0.08 10.88
N GLN A 171 -12.13 1.05 9.99
CA GLN A 171 -10.88 1.19 9.25
C GLN A 171 -9.70 1.64 10.11
N LEU A 172 -9.97 2.18 11.30
CA LEU A 172 -8.94 2.73 12.16
C LEU A 172 -8.23 1.63 12.95
N MET A 173 -6.91 1.76 13.01
CA MET A 173 -6.02 0.94 13.82
C MET A 173 -5.14 1.83 14.70
N PRO A 174 -4.69 1.34 15.88
CA PRO A 174 -3.81 2.12 16.73
C PRO A 174 -2.48 2.41 16.01
N ARG A 175 -2.03 3.67 16.08
CA ARG A 175 -0.74 4.08 15.53
C ARG A 175 0.41 3.53 16.38
N PRO A 176 1.49 3.00 15.77
CA PRO A 176 2.71 2.66 16.49
C PRO A 176 3.42 3.93 16.97
N LYS A 177 3.39 4.19 18.27
CA LYS A 177 3.91 5.45 18.87
C LYS A 177 5.43 5.63 18.80
N HIS A 178 6.16 4.58 18.45
CA HIS A 178 7.60 4.66 18.22
C HIS A 178 7.98 5.19 16.83
N LEU A 179 7.03 5.18 15.90
CA LEU A 179 7.20 5.73 14.57
C LEU A 179 6.90 7.23 14.55
N THR A 180 7.55 7.96 13.66
CA THR A 180 7.17 9.32 13.32
C THR A 180 5.84 9.33 12.56
N TRP A 181 5.23 10.50 12.32
CA TRP A 181 3.98 10.60 11.58
C TRP A 181 4.14 10.11 10.15
N GLU A 182 5.23 10.51 9.48
CA GLU A 182 5.54 10.10 8.12
C GLU A 182 5.85 8.61 7.99
N GLU A 183 6.55 8.02 8.96
CA GLU A 183 6.78 6.57 9.02
C GLU A 183 5.49 5.80 9.24
N ALA A 184 4.61 6.31 10.12
CA ALA A 184 3.33 5.69 10.41
C ALA A 184 2.34 5.79 9.25
N ALA A 185 2.49 6.78 8.36
CA ALA A 185 1.59 7.02 7.24
C ALA A 185 1.87 6.17 6.00
N CYS A 186 3.01 5.51 5.88
CA CYS A 186 3.46 4.95 4.59
C CYS A 186 3.35 3.43 4.47
N TYR A 187 2.72 2.73 5.43
CA TYR A 187 2.83 1.26 5.46
C TYR A 187 1.50 0.49 5.40
N THR A 188 0.38 1.05 5.82
CA THR A 188 -0.83 0.25 6.08
C THR A 188 -1.34 -0.46 4.83
N LEU A 189 -1.37 0.21 3.69
CA LEU A 189 -1.83 -0.37 2.43
C LEU A 189 -0.90 -1.49 1.94
N THR A 190 0.38 -1.19 1.79
CA THR A 190 1.34 -2.13 1.20
C THR A 190 1.66 -3.29 2.12
N LEU A 191 1.76 -3.07 3.43
CA LEU A 191 1.97 -4.12 4.42
C LEU A 191 0.76 -5.06 4.50
N ALA A 192 -0.47 -4.53 4.56
CA ALA A 192 -1.67 -5.36 4.61
C ALA A 192 -1.86 -6.18 3.32
N THR A 193 -1.58 -5.57 2.17
CA THR A 193 -1.60 -6.26 0.87
C THR A 193 -0.59 -7.41 0.84
N ALA A 194 0.66 -7.15 1.25
CA ALA A 194 1.69 -8.19 1.32
C ALA A 194 1.29 -9.32 2.29
N TYR A 195 0.69 -8.96 3.44
CA TYR A 195 0.20 -9.93 4.41
C TYR A 195 -0.86 -10.85 3.80
N ARG A 196 -1.89 -10.29 3.12
CA ARG A 196 -2.92 -11.09 2.45
C ARG A 196 -2.35 -11.98 1.37
N MET A 197 -1.46 -11.46 0.53
CA MET A 197 -0.84 -12.24 -0.54
C MET A 197 -0.08 -13.48 0.00
N LEU A 198 0.54 -13.35 1.16
CA LEU A 198 1.35 -14.42 1.77
C LEU A 198 0.54 -15.38 2.64
N PHE A 199 -0.50 -14.90 3.34
CA PHE A 199 -1.18 -15.65 4.39
C PHE A 199 -2.70 -15.76 4.22
N GLY A 200 -3.28 -15.21 3.16
CA GLY A 200 -4.74 -15.13 2.98
C GLY A 200 -5.34 -16.13 1.99
N HIS A 201 -4.59 -17.10 1.46
CA HIS A 201 -5.05 -17.94 0.35
C HIS A 201 -4.84 -19.43 0.59
N GLU A 202 -5.50 -19.97 1.61
CA GLU A 202 -5.45 -21.40 1.91
C GLU A 202 -5.76 -22.27 0.67
N PRO A 203 -5.11 -23.43 0.56
CA PRO A 203 -4.10 -24.04 1.42
C PRO A 203 -2.67 -23.57 1.10
N HIS A 204 -2.50 -22.51 0.28
CA HIS A 204 -1.21 -21.99 -0.16
C HIS A 204 -0.70 -20.80 0.68
N ASP A 205 -1.23 -20.63 1.88
CA ASP A 205 -0.67 -19.70 2.85
C ASP A 205 0.79 -20.09 3.19
N LEU A 206 1.64 -19.06 3.35
CA LEU A 206 3.08 -19.24 3.57
C LEU A 206 3.38 -20.06 4.83
N LYS A 207 4.28 -21.04 4.71
CA LYS A 207 4.76 -21.89 5.81
C LYS A 207 6.26 -21.68 6.07
N PRO A 208 6.74 -21.90 7.31
CA PRO A 208 8.18 -21.88 7.60
C PRO A 208 8.97 -22.81 6.68
N GLY A 209 10.17 -22.38 6.29
CA GLY A 209 11.08 -23.12 5.42
C GLY A 209 10.78 -23.05 3.92
N GLN A 210 9.63 -22.53 3.51
CA GLN A 210 9.28 -22.35 2.09
C GLN A 210 10.13 -21.26 1.43
N ASN A 211 10.30 -21.36 0.11
CA ASN A 211 11.02 -20.39 -0.70
C ASN A 211 10.02 -19.52 -1.48
N VAL A 212 10.16 -18.20 -1.41
CA VAL A 212 9.30 -17.25 -2.10
C VAL A 212 10.11 -16.34 -2.99
N LEU A 213 9.79 -16.29 -4.28
CA LEU A 213 10.34 -15.30 -5.20
C LEU A 213 9.53 -14.01 -5.08
N VAL A 214 10.20 -12.90 -4.83
CA VAL A 214 9.55 -11.58 -4.63
C VAL A 214 9.97 -10.64 -5.74
N TRP A 215 9.05 -10.30 -6.63
CA TRP A 215 9.26 -9.27 -7.64
C TRP A 215 9.27 -7.88 -7.01
N GLY A 216 10.04 -6.95 -7.60
CA GLY A 216 10.11 -5.58 -7.09
C GLY A 216 10.50 -5.50 -5.61
N ALA A 217 11.43 -6.35 -5.18
CA ALA A 217 11.79 -6.58 -3.78
C ALA A 217 12.22 -5.32 -3.01
N SER A 218 12.65 -4.27 -3.71
CA SER A 218 13.07 -3.00 -3.13
C SER A 218 11.99 -1.91 -3.09
N GLY A 219 10.81 -2.16 -3.66
CA GLY A 219 9.68 -1.23 -3.58
C GLY A 219 8.89 -1.41 -2.28
N GLY A 220 7.89 -0.53 -2.05
CA GLY A 220 7.09 -0.56 -0.82
C GLY A 220 6.47 -1.92 -0.54
N LEU A 221 5.78 -2.50 -1.52
CA LEU A 221 5.14 -3.82 -1.38
C LEU A 221 6.17 -4.94 -1.17
N GLY A 222 7.25 -4.96 -1.99
CA GLY A 222 8.28 -6.00 -1.93
C GLY A 222 9.10 -5.97 -0.64
N SER A 223 9.38 -4.80 -0.10
CA SER A 223 10.11 -4.66 1.17
C SER A 223 9.36 -5.28 2.34
N TYR A 224 8.03 -5.13 2.39
CA TYR A 224 7.22 -5.82 3.41
C TYR A 224 7.10 -7.31 3.14
N ALA A 225 6.98 -7.73 1.89
CA ALA A 225 6.98 -9.16 1.57
C ALA A 225 8.26 -9.85 2.08
N ILE A 226 9.45 -9.26 1.84
CA ILE A 226 10.73 -9.80 2.36
C ILE A 226 10.70 -9.93 3.88
N GLN A 227 10.32 -8.88 4.59
CA GLN A 227 10.28 -8.87 6.06
C GLN A 227 9.26 -9.87 6.64
N LEU A 228 8.07 -9.95 6.04
CA LEU A 228 7.01 -10.89 6.46
C LEU A 228 7.45 -12.35 6.24
N ILE A 229 8.07 -12.65 5.09
CA ILE A 229 8.59 -13.98 4.77
C ILE A 229 9.67 -14.37 5.78
N ASN A 230 10.61 -13.47 6.07
CA ASN A 230 11.66 -13.70 7.06
C ASN A 230 11.07 -13.90 8.46
N THR A 231 10.11 -13.06 8.86
CA THR A 231 9.41 -13.16 10.15
C THR A 231 8.66 -14.49 10.33
N ALA A 232 8.15 -15.05 9.22
CA ALA A 232 7.47 -16.35 9.22
C ALA A 232 8.44 -17.55 9.22
N GLY A 233 9.76 -17.33 9.21
CA GLY A 233 10.76 -18.40 9.14
C GLY A 233 10.85 -19.05 7.75
N ALA A 234 10.44 -18.36 6.70
CA ALA A 234 10.56 -18.75 5.30
C ALA A 234 11.74 -18.02 4.61
N ASN A 235 12.03 -18.35 3.38
CA ASN A 235 13.16 -17.83 2.62
C ASN A 235 12.70 -16.92 1.50
N ALA A 236 13.03 -15.63 1.55
CA ALA A 236 12.75 -14.68 0.49
C ALA A 236 13.90 -14.63 -0.54
N ILE A 237 13.58 -14.69 -1.83
CA ILE A 237 14.49 -14.44 -2.94
C ILE A 237 14.02 -13.16 -3.63
N GLY A 238 14.75 -12.07 -3.45
CA GLY A 238 14.36 -10.76 -4.00
C GLY A 238 14.78 -10.62 -5.46
N VAL A 239 13.90 -10.07 -6.30
CA VAL A 239 14.25 -9.65 -7.67
C VAL A 239 14.30 -8.13 -7.74
N ILE A 240 15.44 -7.59 -8.18
CA ILE A 240 15.69 -6.16 -8.30
C ILE A 240 15.93 -5.74 -9.75
N SER A 241 15.82 -4.44 -10.03
CA SER A 241 16.08 -3.85 -11.34
C SER A 241 17.41 -3.10 -11.44
N ASP A 242 18.09 -2.93 -10.30
CA ASP A 242 19.39 -2.25 -10.22
C ASP A 242 20.21 -2.80 -9.07
N GLU A 243 21.52 -2.99 -9.30
CA GLU A 243 22.44 -3.59 -8.34
C GLU A 243 22.59 -2.76 -7.05
N SER A 244 22.44 -1.44 -7.14
CA SER A 244 22.47 -0.54 -5.99
C SER A 244 21.41 -0.85 -4.93
N LYS A 245 20.35 -1.57 -5.31
CA LYS A 245 19.23 -1.96 -4.43
C LYS A 245 19.49 -3.27 -3.67
N ARG A 246 20.56 -4.01 -4.02
CA ARG A 246 20.85 -5.35 -3.46
C ARG A 246 21.00 -5.32 -1.95
N GLN A 247 21.84 -4.41 -1.44
CA GLN A 247 22.15 -4.35 -0.01
C GLN A 247 20.88 -4.06 0.80
N PHE A 248 20.05 -3.11 0.36
CA PHE A 248 18.77 -2.81 1.01
C PHE A 248 17.89 -4.07 1.16
N VAL A 249 17.74 -4.86 0.09
CA VAL A 249 16.92 -6.09 0.10
C VAL A 249 17.54 -7.17 0.99
N MET A 250 18.87 -7.29 1.00
CA MET A 250 19.58 -8.22 1.88
C MET A 250 19.42 -7.84 3.36
N ASP A 251 19.50 -6.55 3.69
CA ASP A 251 19.35 -6.05 5.06
C ASP A 251 17.94 -6.30 5.61
N LEU A 252 16.92 -6.37 4.75
CA LEU A 252 15.55 -6.76 5.13
C LEU A 252 15.38 -8.27 5.42
N GLY A 253 16.44 -9.06 5.22
CA GLY A 253 16.45 -10.49 5.51
C GLY A 253 16.20 -11.41 4.32
N ALA A 254 16.41 -10.93 3.08
CA ALA A 254 16.38 -11.81 1.92
C ALA A 254 17.52 -12.85 1.99
N LYS A 255 17.20 -14.10 1.63
CA LYS A 255 18.20 -15.19 1.52
C LYS A 255 19.15 -14.99 0.34
N GLY A 256 18.68 -14.31 -0.70
CA GLY A 256 19.45 -13.95 -1.87
C GLY A 256 18.71 -12.99 -2.78
N VAL A 257 19.43 -12.37 -3.70
CA VAL A 257 18.90 -11.35 -4.60
C VAL A 257 19.36 -11.59 -6.03
N LEU A 258 18.44 -11.52 -6.97
CA LEU A 258 18.68 -11.64 -8.41
C LEU A 258 18.44 -10.29 -9.09
N ASN A 259 19.38 -9.88 -9.95
CA ASN A 259 19.18 -8.70 -10.78
C ASN A 259 18.51 -9.11 -12.10
N ARG A 260 17.33 -8.57 -12.38
CA ARG A 260 16.59 -8.89 -13.62
C ARG A 260 17.36 -8.53 -14.90
N LYS A 261 18.32 -7.59 -14.82
CA LYS A 261 19.13 -7.18 -15.97
C LYS A 261 20.11 -8.26 -16.46
N ASP A 262 20.37 -9.29 -15.64
CA ASP A 262 21.26 -10.40 -15.98
C ASP A 262 20.59 -11.45 -16.88
N PHE A 263 19.28 -11.29 -17.15
CA PHE A 263 18.46 -12.26 -17.88
C PHE A 263 17.61 -11.56 -18.94
N ASN A 264 17.22 -12.32 -19.98
CA ASN A 264 16.40 -11.80 -21.08
C ASN A 264 15.20 -12.72 -21.37
N CYS A 265 14.36 -12.96 -20.35
CA CYS A 265 13.14 -13.78 -20.46
C CYS A 265 11.87 -13.00 -20.06
N TRP A 266 11.86 -11.73 -20.30
CA TRP A 266 10.78 -10.80 -19.91
C TRP A 266 9.81 -10.54 -21.08
N GLY A 267 8.60 -10.09 -20.76
CA GLY A 267 7.57 -9.76 -21.74
C GLY A 267 6.62 -10.92 -22.01
N GLN A 268 5.86 -10.78 -23.08
CA GLN A 268 4.88 -11.80 -23.51
C GLN A 268 5.59 -13.10 -23.89
N LEU A 269 4.96 -14.23 -23.57
CA LEU A 269 5.47 -15.54 -23.94
C LEU A 269 5.45 -15.70 -25.46
N PRO A 270 6.59 -16.02 -26.11
CA PRO A 270 6.59 -16.36 -27.53
C PRO A 270 5.77 -17.62 -27.82
N THR A 271 5.25 -17.72 -29.05
CA THR A 271 4.47 -18.89 -29.49
C THR A 271 5.28 -20.17 -29.30
N VAL A 272 4.68 -21.14 -28.63
CA VAL A 272 5.30 -22.46 -28.37
C VAL A 272 5.72 -23.13 -29.66
N ASN A 273 6.86 -23.81 -29.66
CA ASN A 273 7.52 -24.48 -30.79
C ASN A 273 8.09 -23.55 -31.88
N THR A 274 8.32 -22.26 -31.56
CA THR A 274 9.07 -21.34 -32.42
C THR A 274 10.49 -21.17 -31.96
N PRO A 275 11.42 -20.67 -32.82
CA PRO A 275 12.79 -20.33 -32.43
C PRO A 275 12.83 -19.31 -31.28
N GLU A 276 11.93 -18.31 -31.26
CA GLU A 276 11.80 -17.30 -30.22
C GLU A 276 11.45 -17.93 -28.87
N TYR A 277 10.57 -18.93 -28.86
CA TYR A 277 10.27 -19.70 -27.65
C TYR A 277 11.48 -20.46 -27.13
N ALA A 278 12.30 -21.05 -28.02
CA ALA A 278 13.51 -21.77 -27.62
C ALA A 278 14.55 -20.84 -26.98
N ILE A 279 14.67 -19.61 -27.48
CA ILE A 279 15.53 -18.57 -26.90
C ILE A 279 14.99 -18.17 -25.51
N TRP A 280 13.70 -17.83 -25.41
CA TRP A 280 13.06 -17.50 -24.16
C TRP A 280 13.23 -18.61 -23.12
N PHE A 281 12.99 -19.85 -23.52
CA PHE A 281 13.10 -21.02 -22.63
C PHE A 281 14.53 -21.20 -22.10
N THR A 282 15.54 -20.94 -22.92
CA THR A 282 16.95 -21.01 -22.51
C THR A 282 17.24 -19.95 -21.44
N GLU A 283 16.78 -18.72 -21.63
CA GLU A 283 16.95 -17.64 -20.66
C GLU A 283 16.12 -17.87 -19.38
N ALA A 284 14.87 -18.34 -19.49
CA ALA A 284 14.06 -18.71 -18.33
C ALA A 284 14.71 -19.82 -17.49
N ARG A 285 15.39 -20.78 -18.14
CA ARG A 285 16.19 -21.81 -17.44
C ARG A 285 17.42 -21.24 -16.75
N LYS A 286 18.08 -20.22 -17.31
CA LYS A 286 19.19 -19.53 -16.62
C LYS A 286 18.68 -18.87 -15.34
N PHE A 287 17.53 -18.16 -15.42
CA PHE A 287 16.91 -17.55 -14.26
C PHE A 287 16.53 -18.60 -13.20
N GLY A 288 15.93 -19.71 -13.61
CA GLY A 288 15.64 -20.85 -12.71
C GLY A 288 16.88 -21.44 -12.05
N LYS A 289 18.01 -21.54 -12.77
CA LYS A 289 19.29 -22.01 -12.18
C LYS A 289 19.85 -21.01 -11.17
N ALA A 290 19.75 -19.71 -11.44
CA ALA A 290 20.17 -18.70 -10.48
C ALA A 290 19.33 -18.75 -9.18
N ILE A 291 18.02 -19.07 -9.27
CA ILE A 291 17.22 -19.40 -8.09
C ILE A 291 17.81 -20.61 -7.34
N TRP A 292 18.19 -21.68 -8.05
CA TRP A 292 18.76 -22.87 -7.42
C TRP A 292 20.12 -22.66 -6.74
N GLU A 293 20.88 -21.67 -7.17
CA GLU A 293 22.12 -21.27 -6.47
C GLU A 293 21.82 -20.73 -5.07
N ILE A 294 20.63 -20.16 -4.85
CA ILE A 294 20.18 -19.63 -3.55
C ILE A 294 19.45 -20.72 -2.75
N THR A 295 18.58 -21.49 -3.40
CA THR A 295 17.66 -22.43 -2.73
C THR A 295 18.23 -23.84 -2.58
N GLY A 296 19.18 -24.21 -3.45
CA GLY A 296 19.72 -25.55 -3.64
C GLY A 296 19.37 -26.14 -5.00
N LYS A 297 20.23 -26.97 -5.53
CA LYS A 297 20.10 -27.59 -6.88
C LYS A 297 18.76 -28.32 -7.04
N GLY A 298 17.95 -27.89 -8.00
CA GLY A 298 16.66 -28.50 -8.32
C GLY A 298 15.50 -28.02 -7.45
N VAL A 299 15.72 -27.10 -6.51
CA VAL A 299 14.70 -26.59 -5.58
C VAL A 299 14.08 -25.32 -6.15
N ASN A 300 12.88 -25.44 -6.69
CA ASN A 300 12.08 -24.32 -7.17
C ASN A 300 11.38 -23.61 -6.00
N VAL A 301 10.81 -22.43 -6.27
CA VAL A 301 10.09 -21.66 -5.26
C VAL A 301 8.69 -22.19 -5.00
N ASP A 302 8.26 -22.17 -3.75
CA ASP A 302 6.94 -22.57 -3.31
C ASP A 302 5.86 -21.58 -3.74
N MET A 303 6.21 -20.30 -3.70
CA MET A 303 5.34 -19.18 -4.04
C MET A 303 6.10 -18.14 -4.86
N VAL A 304 5.40 -17.48 -5.77
CA VAL A 304 5.87 -16.28 -6.45
C VAL A 304 4.97 -15.13 -6.04
N PHE A 305 5.56 -14.13 -5.41
CA PHE A 305 4.92 -12.88 -5.05
C PHE A 305 5.04 -11.91 -6.23
N GLU A 306 3.94 -11.76 -6.96
CA GLU A 306 3.89 -11.11 -8.27
C GLU A 306 3.09 -9.80 -8.22
N HIS A 307 3.58 -8.76 -8.91
CA HIS A 307 2.83 -7.52 -9.13
C HIS A 307 3.18 -6.78 -10.44
N PRO A 308 4.30 -7.03 -11.13
CA PRO A 308 4.54 -6.46 -12.45
C PRO A 308 3.54 -6.91 -13.50
N GLY A 309 3.16 -8.17 -13.52
CA GLY A 309 2.17 -8.71 -14.44
C GLY A 309 2.77 -9.10 -15.79
N GLU A 310 2.40 -8.38 -16.88
CA GLU A 310 2.67 -8.79 -18.26
C GLU A 310 4.13 -9.17 -18.53
N SER A 311 5.09 -8.41 -18.00
CA SER A 311 6.50 -8.64 -18.30
C SER A 311 7.13 -9.82 -17.58
N THR A 312 6.58 -10.28 -16.47
CA THR A 312 7.21 -11.28 -15.58
C THR A 312 6.38 -12.55 -15.42
N PHE A 313 5.11 -12.50 -15.71
CA PHE A 313 4.17 -13.60 -15.45
C PHE A 313 4.55 -14.92 -16.16
N PRO A 314 5.03 -14.94 -17.42
CA PRO A 314 5.46 -16.18 -18.06
C PRO A 314 6.55 -16.91 -17.29
N VAL A 315 7.56 -16.19 -16.81
CA VAL A 315 8.65 -16.79 -16.06
C VAL A 315 8.24 -17.10 -14.61
N SER A 316 7.35 -16.33 -14.02
CA SER A 316 6.78 -16.61 -12.68
C SER A 316 6.05 -17.95 -12.67
N THR A 317 5.24 -18.21 -13.69
CA THR A 317 4.58 -19.51 -13.85
C THR A 317 5.57 -20.65 -14.12
N PHE A 318 6.68 -20.37 -14.80
CA PHE A 318 7.72 -21.37 -15.09
C PHE A 318 8.47 -21.79 -13.82
N VAL A 319 8.96 -20.84 -13.00
CA VAL A 319 9.84 -21.12 -11.85
C VAL A 319 9.12 -21.59 -10.59
N ALA A 320 7.81 -21.39 -10.46
CA ALA A 320 7.04 -21.97 -9.36
C ALA A 320 7.12 -23.49 -9.38
N LYS A 321 7.29 -24.14 -8.22
CA LYS A 321 7.37 -25.60 -8.11
C LYS A 321 6.06 -26.30 -8.49
N LYS A 322 6.07 -27.63 -8.62
CA LYS A 322 4.83 -28.42 -8.67
C LYS A 322 3.99 -28.16 -7.41
N GLY A 323 2.68 -27.89 -7.59
CA GLY A 323 1.77 -27.55 -6.50
C GLY A 323 2.04 -26.18 -5.88
N GLY A 324 2.91 -25.35 -6.47
CA GLY A 324 3.18 -24.00 -6.00
C GLY A 324 2.15 -22.99 -6.48
N MET A 325 2.23 -21.77 -5.95
CA MET A 325 1.31 -20.68 -6.25
C MET A 325 2.03 -19.45 -6.84
N VAL A 326 1.43 -18.83 -7.85
CA VAL A 326 1.74 -17.46 -8.26
C VAL A 326 0.59 -16.58 -7.75
N VAL A 327 0.87 -15.70 -6.81
CA VAL A 327 -0.10 -14.73 -6.27
C VAL A 327 0.19 -13.36 -6.82
N ILE A 328 -0.82 -12.69 -7.39
CA ILE A 328 -0.70 -11.39 -8.08
C ILE A 328 -1.71 -10.38 -7.56
N CYS A 329 -1.27 -9.13 -7.32
CA CYS A 329 -2.13 -8.06 -6.82
C CYS A 329 -2.18 -6.81 -7.71
N ALA A 330 -1.43 -6.76 -8.80
CA ALA A 330 -1.32 -5.58 -9.67
C ALA A 330 -0.88 -5.98 -11.08
N GLY A 331 -0.70 -5.01 -11.97
CA GLY A 331 -0.22 -5.18 -13.34
C GLY A 331 0.54 -3.94 -13.80
N THR A 332 1.63 -3.58 -13.09
CA THR A 332 2.37 -2.32 -13.35
C THR A 332 3.10 -2.29 -14.69
N THR A 333 3.28 -3.42 -15.35
CA THR A 333 3.89 -3.52 -16.69
C THR A 333 2.88 -3.87 -17.80
N GLY A 334 1.61 -4.01 -17.46
CA GLY A 334 0.52 -4.35 -18.38
C GLY A 334 -0.42 -5.40 -17.82
N PHE A 335 -1.60 -5.51 -18.46
CA PHE A 335 -2.73 -6.32 -17.95
C PHE A 335 -2.94 -7.61 -18.76
N ASN A 336 -2.26 -7.79 -19.90
CA ASN A 336 -2.43 -8.96 -20.77
C ASN A 336 -1.42 -10.06 -20.39
N LEU A 337 -1.86 -11.04 -19.61
CA LEU A 337 -1.01 -12.13 -19.17
C LEU A 337 -0.95 -13.28 -20.20
N THR A 338 0.25 -13.72 -20.53
CA THR A 338 0.50 -14.92 -21.31
C THR A 338 1.30 -15.93 -20.52
N PHE A 339 1.01 -17.22 -20.65
CA PHE A 339 1.80 -18.29 -20.03
C PHE A 339 1.58 -19.63 -20.73
N ASP A 340 2.53 -20.55 -20.56
CA ASP A 340 2.42 -21.90 -21.07
C ASP A 340 1.52 -22.74 -20.14
N VAL A 341 0.31 -23.03 -20.59
CA VAL A 341 -0.69 -23.75 -19.80
C VAL A 341 -0.23 -25.14 -19.35
N ARG A 342 0.74 -25.75 -20.06
CA ARG A 342 1.32 -27.05 -19.69
C ARG A 342 1.97 -26.99 -18.31
N TYR A 343 2.63 -25.88 -17.96
CA TYR A 343 3.22 -25.69 -16.63
C TYR A 343 2.15 -25.52 -15.54
N MET A 344 0.94 -25.10 -15.90
CA MET A 344 -0.18 -24.99 -14.98
C MET A 344 -0.76 -26.36 -14.64
N TRP A 345 -1.38 -27.02 -15.64
CA TRP A 345 -2.13 -28.24 -15.35
C TRP A 345 -1.22 -29.45 -15.06
N MET A 346 -0.12 -29.66 -15.80
CA MET A 346 0.80 -30.79 -15.55
C MET A 346 1.51 -30.68 -14.20
N HIS A 347 1.73 -29.46 -13.73
CA HIS A 347 2.39 -29.20 -12.46
C HIS A 347 1.43 -28.81 -11.34
N GLN A 348 0.11 -28.83 -11.59
CA GLN A 348 -0.93 -28.56 -10.59
C GLN A 348 -0.68 -27.25 -9.82
N LYS A 349 -0.24 -26.20 -10.54
CA LYS A 349 0.04 -24.89 -9.95
C LYS A 349 -1.24 -24.08 -9.78
N ARG A 350 -1.25 -23.15 -8.82
CA ARG A 350 -2.32 -22.21 -8.59
C ARG A 350 -1.92 -20.83 -9.11
N LEU A 351 -2.85 -20.15 -9.80
CA LEU A 351 -2.81 -18.70 -10.03
C LEU A 351 -3.83 -18.06 -9.13
N GLN A 352 -3.42 -17.09 -8.33
CA GLN A 352 -4.25 -16.45 -7.34
C GLN A 352 -4.21 -14.93 -7.51
N GLY A 353 -5.35 -14.33 -7.84
CA GLY A 353 -5.55 -12.90 -7.69
C GLY A 353 -5.67 -12.52 -6.21
N SER A 354 -5.10 -11.39 -5.82
CA SER A 354 -5.19 -10.86 -4.47
C SER A 354 -5.41 -9.35 -4.55
N HIS A 355 -6.36 -8.83 -3.79
CA HIS A 355 -6.71 -7.42 -3.78
C HIS A 355 -6.68 -6.90 -2.35
N PHE A 356 -5.79 -5.96 -2.04
CA PHE A 356 -5.62 -5.37 -0.70
C PHE A 356 -5.69 -6.40 0.44
N ALA A 357 -6.45 -6.11 1.50
CA ALA A 357 -6.68 -7.00 2.64
C ALA A 357 -7.94 -6.56 3.39
N HIS A 358 -8.58 -7.46 4.09
CA HIS A 358 -9.63 -7.10 5.04
C HIS A 358 -9.05 -6.69 6.40
N LEU A 359 -9.85 -6.06 7.25
CA LEU A 359 -9.43 -5.48 8.52
C LEU A 359 -8.69 -6.45 9.46
N LYS A 360 -9.14 -7.72 9.54
CA LYS A 360 -8.48 -8.72 10.40
C LYS A 360 -7.03 -8.97 9.98
N GLN A 361 -6.77 -9.04 8.67
CA GLN A 361 -5.42 -9.21 8.11
C GLN A 361 -4.58 -7.94 8.33
N ALA A 362 -5.16 -6.77 8.06
CA ALA A 362 -4.50 -5.48 8.30
C ALA A 362 -4.15 -5.28 9.78
N SER A 363 -5.06 -5.64 10.70
CA SER A 363 -4.80 -5.57 12.15
C SER A 363 -3.71 -6.52 12.60
N ALA A 364 -3.65 -7.75 12.03
CA ALA A 364 -2.58 -8.69 12.32
C ALA A 364 -1.22 -8.18 11.82
N ALA A 365 -1.19 -7.58 10.63
CA ALA A 365 0.00 -6.94 10.08
C ALA A 365 0.43 -5.71 10.91
N ASN A 366 -0.52 -4.85 11.29
CA ASN A 366 -0.26 -3.68 12.14
C ASN A 366 0.32 -4.08 13.53
N LYS A 367 -0.11 -5.23 14.07
CA LYS A 367 0.44 -5.74 15.33
C LYS A 367 1.94 -6.00 15.24
N LEU A 368 2.44 -6.51 14.11
CA LEU A 368 3.88 -6.70 13.89
C LEU A 368 4.63 -5.36 13.91
N MET A 369 4.02 -4.30 13.38
CA MET A 369 4.58 -2.96 13.43
C MET A 369 4.57 -2.39 14.85
N LEU A 370 3.46 -2.55 15.60
CA LEU A 370 3.35 -2.17 17.01
C LEU A 370 4.40 -2.88 17.90
N GLU A 371 4.71 -4.14 17.58
CA GLU A 371 5.70 -4.96 18.27
C GLU A 371 7.15 -4.68 17.81
N ARG A 372 7.36 -3.71 16.92
CA ARG A 372 8.67 -3.33 16.34
C ARG A 372 9.37 -4.49 15.62
N ARG A 373 8.61 -5.38 15.02
CA ARG A 373 9.14 -6.53 14.28
C ARG A 373 9.42 -6.21 12.82
N LEU A 374 8.91 -5.10 12.33
CA LEU A 374 9.05 -4.65 10.95
C LEU A 374 9.55 -3.21 10.93
N ASP A 375 10.37 -2.90 9.93
CA ASP A 375 10.81 -1.56 9.58
C ASP A 375 9.80 -0.95 8.59
N PRO A 376 9.34 0.30 8.79
CA PRO A 376 8.43 0.96 7.84
C PRO A 376 9.05 1.19 6.46
N CYS A 377 10.36 1.05 6.32
CA CYS A 377 11.10 1.25 5.07
C CYS A 377 10.80 2.61 4.42
N MET A 378 10.56 3.63 5.22
CA MET A 378 10.31 4.97 4.71
C MET A 378 11.61 5.55 4.13
N SER A 379 11.58 5.98 2.89
CA SER A 379 12.77 6.36 2.12
C SER A 379 12.83 7.83 1.73
N GLU A 380 11.69 8.44 1.46
CA GLU A 380 11.57 9.84 1.05
C GLU A 380 10.31 10.45 1.67
N VAL A 381 10.47 11.66 2.19
CA VAL A 381 9.36 12.48 2.71
C VAL A 381 9.26 13.74 1.87
N PHE A 382 8.05 14.07 1.46
CA PHE A 382 7.74 15.24 0.66
C PHE A 382 6.94 16.26 1.50
N THR A 383 7.04 17.52 1.14
CA THR A 383 6.15 18.54 1.70
C THR A 383 4.77 18.45 1.04
N TRP A 384 3.78 19.10 1.61
CA TRP A 384 2.44 19.20 1.02
C TRP A 384 2.46 19.67 -0.42
N ALA A 385 3.27 20.70 -0.72
CA ALA A 385 3.37 21.28 -2.06
C ALA A 385 3.94 20.31 -3.11
N ASP A 386 4.76 19.34 -2.69
CA ASP A 386 5.47 18.43 -3.58
C ASP A 386 4.69 17.11 -3.85
N LEU A 387 3.42 17.01 -3.42
CA LEU A 387 2.62 15.79 -3.58
C LEU A 387 2.50 15.32 -5.04
N PRO A 388 2.25 16.18 -6.05
CA PRO A 388 2.24 15.75 -7.44
C PRO A 388 3.61 15.25 -7.91
N GLU A 389 4.73 15.88 -7.47
CA GLU A 389 6.08 15.45 -7.81
C GLU A 389 6.37 14.04 -7.23
N ALA A 390 5.96 13.76 -6.00
CA ALA A 390 6.10 12.43 -5.40
C ALA A 390 5.44 11.35 -6.26
N HIS A 391 4.23 11.61 -6.80
CA HIS A 391 3.54 10.72 -7.70
C HIS A 391 4.22 10.61 -9.07
N MET A 392 4.75 11.71 -9.61
CA MET A 392 5.55 11.69 -10.85
C MET A 392 6.82 10.86 -10.70
N LYS A 393 7.54 10.97 -9.56
CA LYS A 393 8.70 10.11 -9.26
C LYS A 393 8.31 8.63 -9.20
N MET A 394 7.18 8.32 -8.56
CA MET A 394 6.67 6.95 -8.50
C MET A 394 6.31 6.42 -9.88
N MET A 395 5.57 7.16 -10.67
CA MET A 395 5.17 6.81 -12.04
C MET A 395 6.38 6.52 -12.92
N ARG A 396 7.46 7.31 -12.78
CA ARG A 396 8.71 7.18 -13.55
C ARG A 396 9.70 6.16 -12.94
N ASN A 397 9.33 5.49 -11.83
CA ASN A 397 10.21 4.57 -11.09
C ASN A 397 11.55 5.21 -10.69
N GLN A 398 11.52 6.47 -10.26
CA GLN A 398 12.68 7.29 -9.87
C GLN A 398 12.81 7.48 -8.36
N HIS A 399 11.92 6.87 -7.57
CA HIS A 399 11.96 6.91 -6.12
C HIS A 399 13.06 6.00 -5.54
N LYS A 400 13.52 6.32 -4.34
CA LYS A 400 14.45 5.47 -3.58
C LYS A 400 13.78 4.15 -3.17
N PRO A 401 14.58 3.13 -2.83
CA PRO A 401 14.05 1.87 -2.27
C PRO A 401 13.20 2.13 -1.01
N GLY A 402 12.04 1.48 -0.90
CA GLY A 402 11.12 1.61 0.23
C GLY A 402 9.84 2.36 -0.10
N ASN A 403 9.27 3.00 0.91
CA ASN A 403 8.01 3.73 0.85
C ASN A 403 8.21 5.25 0.89
N MET A 404 7.23 6.00 0.41
CA MET A 404 7.23 7.46 0.40
C MET A 404 6.04 8.00 1.18
N SER A 405 6.19 9.16 1.79
CA SER A 405 5.12 9.89 2.46
C SER A 405 5.17 11.39 2.16
N VAL A 406 4.03 12.04 2.41
CA VAL A 406 3.84 13.49 2.32
C VAL A 406 3.39 13.99 3.69
N LEU A 407 4.00 15.05 4.19
CA LEU A 407 3.52 15.77 5.36
C LEU A 407 2.24 16.53 5.00
N VAL A 408 1.21 16.42 5.85
CA VAL A 408 -0.05 17.17 5.68
C VAL A 408 -0.15 18.20 6.80
N GLN A 409 -0.53 17.81 8.02
CA GLN A 409 -0.60 18.71 9.16
C GLN A 409 0.61 18.61 10.10
N ALA A 410 1.46 17.62 9.94
CA ALA A 410 2.76 17.59 10.62
C ALA A 410 3.66 18.70 10.04
N PRO A 411 4.09 19.69 10.83
CA PRO A 411 4.82 20.86 10.31
C PRO A 411 6.25 20.54 9.85
N THR A 412 6.82 19.44 10.36
CA THR A 412 8.16 18.98 9.99
C THR A 412 8.27 17.47 10.18
N THR A 413 9.34 16.89 9.66
CA THR A 413 9.69 15.47 9.82
C THR A 413 10.20 15.16 11.24
N GLY A 414 10.13 13.89 11.64
CA GLY A 414 10.71 13.40 12.88
C GLY A 414 9.81 13.49 14.10
N LEU A 415 8.62 14.08 13.97
CA LEU A 415 7.67 14.25 15.06
C LEU A 415 6.90 12.95 15.35
N ARG A 416 6.74 12.61 16.64
CA ARG A 416 6.13 11.36 17.07
C ARG A 416 4.81 11.53 17.82
N THR A 417 4.53 12.71 18.33
CA THR A 417 3.33 12.98 19.13
C THR A 417 2.61 14.21 18.62
N LEU A 418 1.34 14.37 18.99
CA LEU A 418 0.61 15.60 18.75
C LEU A 418 1.28 16.78 19.49
N GLU A 419 1.79 16.55 20.69
CA GLU A 419 2.48 17.58 21.47
C GLU A 419 3.70 18.12 20.72
N ASP A 420 4.57 17.22 20.22
CA ASP A 420 5.72 17.61 19.36
C ASP A 420 5.27 18.46 18.17
N ALA A 421 4.15 18.09 17.53
CA ALA A 421 3.63 18.81 16.37
C ALA A 421 3.09 20.20 16.72
N LEU A 422 2.40 20.33 17.87
CA LEU A 422 1.91 21.61 18.35
C LEU A 422 3.05 22.56 18.77
N GLU A 423 4.13 22.03 19.35
CA GLU A 423 5.33 22.81 19.70
C GLU A 423 6.10 23.27 18.45
N ALA A 424 6.24 22.39 17.45
CA ALA A 424 6.97 22.71 16.22
C ALA A 424 6.18 23.69 15.30
N GLY A 425 4.86 23.78 15.43
CA GLY A 425 3.99 24.68 14.65
C GLY A 425 3.85 26.09 15.28
N ARG A 426 4.43 26.32 16.45
CA ARG A 426 4.48 27.65 17.13
C ARG A 426 5.69 28.44 16.66
#